data_36576f4c453903e51e95e73ab5dbe428
#
_entry.id   36576f4c453903e51e95e73ab5dbe428
#
_cell.length_a   1.000
_cell.length_b   1.000
_cell.length_c   1.000
_cell.angle_alpha   90.00
_cell.angle_beta   90.00
_cell.angle_gamma   90.00
#
_symmetry.space_group_name_H-M   'P 1'
#
loop_
_entity.id
_entity.type
_entity.pdbx_description
1 polymer ?
#
loop_
_entity_poly.entity_id
_entity_poly.type
_entity_poly.pdbx_seq_one_letter_code
_entity_poly.pdbx_strand_id
1 'polypeptide(L)'
;MVLKNLLAVGNNNGVQMKLGVLKEPTGETRVAIVPTSLKKLLKAGFQVVVEAGAGIAANYHDSDYEAAGATVGARDEALACDNIITIRFPGVQGMKEGTNLACVSDPFRNPQYVKDCLAAKVTLLSMDMIPRRLSRAQSMDVNSSQDNLAGYKAVLLGAAHVPKGIPMMTTSAGTVRPAKVVIMGSGVAGLQAIATAKRLGAVVY
;
A
#
# COMPACT_ATOMS: atom_id res chain seq x y z
N MET A 1 2.95 -9.37 -10.91
CA MET A 1 3.51 -10.74 -10.81
C MET A 1 2.83 -11.56 -9.73
N VAL A 2 2.49 -11.02 -8.54
CA VAL A 2 1.58 -11.66 -7.55
C VAL A 2 0.27 -12.05 -8.21
N LEU A 3 -0.30 -11.17 -9.04
CA LEU A 3 -1.48 -11.44 -9.84
C LEU A 3 -1.31 -12.64 -10.80
N LYS A 4 -0.12 -12.86 -11.38
CA LYS A 4 0.10 -14.02 -12.25
C LYS A 4 0.13 -15.35 -11.50
N ASN A 5 0.53 -15.35 -10.23
CA ASN A 5 0.50 -16.56 -9.41
C ASN A 5 -0.88 -16.83 -8.83
N LEU A 6 -1.67 -15.78 -8.50
CA LEU A 6 -3.12 -15.88 -8.26
C LEU A 6 -3.84 -16.41 -9.51
N LEU A 7 -3.42 -16.01 -10.71
CA LEU A 7 -3.93 -16.50 -11.99
C LEU A 7 -3.59 -17.97 -12.26
N ALA A 8 -2.45 -18.47 -11.76
CA ALA A 8 -2.04 -19.87 -11.96
C ALA A 8 -2.91 -20.84 -11.11
N VAL A 9 -3.53 -20.37 -10.05
CA VAL A 9 -4.44 -21.18 -9.21
C VAL A 9 -5.87 -21.25 -9.82
N GLY A 10 -6.23 -20.29 -10.70
CA GLY A 10 -7.60 -20.11 -11.19
C GLY A 10 -7.89 -20.48 -12.65
N ASN A 11 -6.90 -20.95 -13.41
CA ASN A 11 -7.08 -21.12 -14.86
C ASN A 11 -7.63 -22.51 -15.27
N ASN A 12 -8.55 -23.06 -14.47
CA ASN A 12 -9.36 -24.22 -14.87
C ASN A 12 -10.83 -23.80 -14.96
N ASN A 13 -11.38 -23.82 -16.17
CA ASN A 13 -12.81 -23.84 -16.49
C ASN A 13 -13.56 -22.51 -16.64
N GLY A 14 -12.98 -21.43 -17.17
CA GLY A 14 -13.82 -20.27 -17.58
C GLY A 14 -14.51 -19.51 -16.42
N VAL A 15 -14.14 -19.77 -15.18
CA VAL A 15 -14.65 -19.06 -14.01
C VAL A 15 -13.95 -17.72 -13.91
N GLN A 16 -14.73 -16.65 -14.04
CA GLN A 16 -14.24 -15.29 -13.90
C GLN A 16 -13.97 -15.00 -12.42
N MET A 17 -12.72 -14.73 -12.05
CA MET A 17 -12.32 -14.47 -10.67
C MET A 17 -12.80 -13.10 -10.19
N LYS A 18 -13.49 -13.05 -9.05
CA LYS A 18 -13.91 -11.80 -8.42
C LYS A 18 -12.87 -11.31 -7.42
N LEU A 19 -12.57 -10.02 -7.47
CA LEU A 19 -11.66 -9.33 -6.56
C LEU A 19 -12.40 -8.21 -5.85
N GLY A 20 -12.54 -8.32 -4.53
CA GLY A 20 -13.08 -7.28 -3.66
C GLY A 20 -12.00 -6.34 -3.17
N VAL A 21 -12.23 -5.04 -3.27
CA VAL A 21 -11.40 -3.98 -2.70
C VAL A 21 -12.19 -3.35 -1.57
N LEU A 22 -11.74 -3.50 -0.34
CA LEU A 22 -12.45 -2.97 0.82
C LEU A 22 -11.99 -1.56 1.17
N LYS A 23 -12.88 -0.81 1.78
CA LYS A 23 -12.57 0.46 2.42
C LYS A 23 -11.71 0.21 3.66
N GLU A 24 -10.64 0.97 3.78
CA GLU A 24 -9.73 0.89 4.91
C GLU A 24 -10.34 1.50 6.19
N PRO A 25 -9.87 1.07 7.37
CA PRO A 25 -10.34 1.63 8.64
C PRO A 25 -9.94 3.10 8.78
N THR A 26 -10.64 3.80 9.69
CA THR A 26 -10.36 5.20 10.02
C THR A 26 -8.88 5.39 10.41
N GLY A 27 -8.24 6.40 9.81
CA GLY A 27 -6.82 6.71 10.00
C GLY A 27 -5.90 6.12 8.92
N GLU A 28 -6.34 5.16 8.11
CA GLU A 28 -5.65 4.75 6.90
C GLU A 28 -6.21 5.56 5.72
N THR A 29 -5.35 6.36 5.08
CA THR A 29 -5.75 7.25 3.98
C THR A 29 -5.47 6.66 2.59
N ARG A 30 -4.75 5.54 2.52
CA ARG A 30 -4.46 4.85 1.26
C ARG A 30 -5.60 3.92 0.89
N VAL A 31 -5.61 3.47 -0.34
CA VAL A 31 -6.49 2.42 -0.86
C VAL A 31 -5.64 1.35 -1.52
N ALA A 32 -6.03 0.09 -1.39
CA ALA A 32 -5.24 -1.04 -1.89
C ALA A 32 -5.10 -1.04 -3.43
N ILE A 33 -6.13 -0.60 -4.14
CA ILE A 33 -6.16 -0.50 -5.61
C ILE A 33 -6.63 0.89 -6.02
N VAL A 34 -5.85 1.56 -6.86
CA VAL A 34 -6.22 2.85 -7.48
C VAL A 34 -6.86 2.63 -8.86
N PRO A 35 -7.72 3.54 -9.36
CA PRO A 35 -8.39 3.39 -10.65
C PRO A 35 -7.45 3.10 -11.82
N THR A 36 -6.27 3.74 -11.83
CA THR A 36 -5.26 3.54 -12.90
C THR A 36 -4.71 2.11 -12.95
N SER A 37 -4.78 1.36 -11.85
CA SER A 37 -4.32 -0.04 -11.77
C SER A 37 -5.35 -1.04 -12.28
N LEU A 38 -6.63 -0.65 -12.39
CA LEU A 38 -7.74 -1.54 -12.79
C LEU A 38 -7.55 -2.14 -14.17
N LYS A 39 -7.03 -1.38 -15.14
CA LYS A 39 -6.78 -1.90 -16.50
C LYS A 39 -5.95 -3.18 -16.52
N LYS A 40 -4.98 -3.31 -15.59
CA LYS A 40 -4.14 -4.52 -15.50
C LYS A 40 -4.92 -5.70 -14.91
N LEU A 41 -5.80 -5.44 -13.94
CA LEU A 41 -6.62 -6.45 -13.29
C LEU A 41 -7.70 -6.99 -14.24
N LEU A 42 -8.41 -6.08 -14.91
CA LEU A 42 -9.43 -6.42 -15.91
C LEU A 42 -8.82 -7.20 -17.08
N LYS A 43 -7.66 -6.77 -17.59
CA LYS A 43 -6.91 -7.51 -18.63
C LYS A 43 -6.46 -8.89 -18.16
N ALA A 44 -6.26 -9.07 -16.86
CA ALA A 44 -5.91 -10.35 -16.27
C ALA A 44 -7.14 -11.26 -16.02
N GLY A 45 -8.36 -10.79 -16.36
CA GLY A 45 -9.60 -11.55 -16.25
C GLY A 45 -10.35 -11.40 -14.92
N PHE A 46 -9.95 -10.45 -14.06
CA PHE A 46 -10.68 -10.19 -12.83
C PHE A 46 -11.92 -9.33 -13.06
N GLN A 47 -13.01 -9.66 -12.37
CA GLN A 47 -14.08 -8.71 -12.08
C GLN A 47 -13.74 -8.02 -10.75
N VAL A 48 -13.70 -6.70 -10.75
CA VAL A 48 -13.32 -5.95 -9.54
C VAL A 48 -14.56 -5.28 -8.95
N VAL A 49 -14.82 -5.58 -7.69
CA VAL A 49 -15.86 -4.95 -6.87
C VAL A 49 -15.18 -4.07 -5.83
N VAL A 50 -15.47 -2.79 -5.86
CA VAL A 50 -14.90 -1.81 -4.92
C VAL A 50 -15.98 -1.40 -3.92
N GLU A 51 -15.68 -1.47 -2.64
CA GLU A 51 -16.58 -0.95 -1.59
C GLU A 51 -16.78 0.55 -1.77
N ALA A 52 -18.04 1.00 -1.73
CA ALA A 52 -18.39 2.42 -1.90
C ALA A 52 -17.61 3.31 -0.94
N GLY A 53 -17.00 4.35 -1.48
CA GLY A 53 -16.17 5.29 -0.74
C GLY A 53 -14.80 4.75 -0.31
N ALA A 54 -14.34 3.61 -0.84
CA ALA A 54 -13.02 3.05 -0.49
C ALA A 54 -11.86 3.97 -0.91
N GLY A 55 -11.99 4.70 -2.02
CA GLY A 55 -10.96 5.59 -2.55
C GLY A 55 -10.98 7.01 -2.00
N ILE A 56 -12.01 7.44 -1.30
CA ILE A 56 -12.24 8.85 -0.94
C ILE A 56 -11.06 9.44 -0.15
N ALA A 57 -10.55 8.72 0.83
CA ALA A 57 -9.41 9.18 1.64
C ALA A 57 -8.11 9.32 0.81
N ALA A 58 -8.02 8.65 -0.34
CA ALA A 58 -6.92 8.72 -1.30
C ALA A 58 -7.22 9.66 -2.49
N ASN A 59 -8.26 10.50 -2.40
CA ASN A 59 -8.75 11.42 -3.43
C ASN A 59 -9.21 10.75 -4.73
N TYR A 60 -9.78 9.53 -4.63
CA TYR A 60 -10.46 8.86 -5.72
C TYR A 60 -11.94 8.72 -5.40
N HIS A 61 -12.80 9.16 -6.31
CA HIS A 61 -14.25 9.02 -6.19
C HIS A 61 -14.72 7.68 -6.75
N ASP A 62 -15.90 7.25 -6.34
CA ASP A 62 -16.50 6.01 -6.83
C ASP A 62 -16.67 6.03 -8.36
N SER A 63 -17.02 7.18 -8.94
CA SER A 63 -17.09 7.39 -10.37
C SER A 63 -15.78 7.14 -11.12
N ASP A 64 -14.62 7.35 -10.47
CA ASP A 64 -13.32 7.09 -11.10
C ASP A 64 -13.08 5.58 -11.26
N TYR A 65 -13.56 4.78 -10.29
CA TYR A 65 -13.51 3.32 -10.36
C TYR A 65 -14.47 2.75 -11.40
N GLU A 66 -15.70 3.30 -11.46
CA GLU A 66 -16.70 2.92 -12.48
C GLU A 66 -16.21 3.25 -13.89
N ALA A 67 -15.68 4.44 -14.10
CA ALA A 67 -15.08 4.85 -15.37
C ALA A 67 -13.89 3.97 -15.79
N ALA A 68 -13.18 3.41 -14.82
CA ALA A 68 -12.06 2.49 -15.07
C ALA A 68 -12.52 1.03 -15.24
N GLY A 69 -13.82 0.72 -15.11
CA GLY A 69 -14.44 -0.59 -15.38
C GLY A 69 -14.62 -1.49 -14.15
N ALA A 70 -14.55 -0.96 -12.94
CA ALA A 70 -14.93 -1.70 -11.72
C ALA A 70 -16.43 -1.52 -11.44
N THR A 71 -16.99 -2.42 -10.66
CA THR A 71 -18.31 -2.26 -10.03
C THR A 71 -18.11 -1.64 -8.65
N VAL A 72 -18.86 -0.60 -8.33
CA VAL A 72 -18.90 -0.05 -6.97
C VAL A 72 -20.14 -0.58 -6.27
N GLY A 73 -19.99 -1.09 -5.05
CA GLY A 73 -21.07 -1.73 -4.32
C GLY A 73 -20.94 -1.66 -2.81
N ALA A 74 -21.84 -2.32 -2.12
CA ALA A 74 -21.80 -2.41 -0.66
C ALA A 74 -20.60 -3.26 -0.17
N ARG A 75 -20.22 -3.08 1.10
CA ARG A 75 -19.16 -3.87 1.73
C ARG A 75 -19.39 -5.37 1.61
N ASP A 76 -20.62 -5.83 1.79
CA ASP A 76 -20.95 -7.25 1.72
C ASP A 76 -20.75 -7.84 0.32
N GLU A 77 -20.96 -7.05 -0.74
CA GLU A 77 -20.70 -7.46 -2.12
C GLU A 77 -19.19 -7.64 -2.37
N ALA A 78 -18.37 -6.73 -1.83
CA ALA A 78 -16.92 -6.84 -1.92
C ALA A 78 -16.38 -8.01 -1.07
N LEU A 79 -16.95 -8.26 0.13
CA LEU A 79 -16.62 -9.40 0.99
C LEU A 79 -17.02 -10.74 0.38
N ALA A 80 -18.06 -10.75 -0.47
CA ALA A 80 -18.53 -11.96 -1.15
C ALA A 80 -17.62 -12.43 -2.30
N CYS A 81 -16.55 -11.68 -2.63
CA CYS A 81 -15.59 -12.04 -3.66
C CYS A 81 -14.66 -13.18 -3.22
N ASP A 82 -14.12 -13.93 -4.21
CA ASP A 82 -13.20 -15.05 -3.96
C ASP A 82 -11.82 -14.58 -3.51
N ASN A 83 -11.44 -13.37 -3.92
CA ASN A 83 -10.20 -12.72 -3.56
C ASN A 83 -10.53 -11.35 -2.97
N ILE A 84 -9.89 -11.00 -1.87
CA ILE A 84 -10.06 -9.71 -1.20
C ILE A 84 -8.69 -9.08 -1.04
N ILE A 85 -8.61 -7.77 -1.29
CA ILE A 85 -7.39 -7.01 -1.09
C ILE A 85 -7.66 -5.77 -0.24
N THR A 86 -6.81 -5.59 0.77
CA THR A 86 -6.79 -4.41 1.66
C THR A 86 -5.36 -4.06 2.01
N ILE A 87 -5.15 -2.89 2.60
CA ILE A 87 -3.85 -2.53 3.19
C ILE A 87 -3.78 -3.10 4.61
N ARG A 88 -4.77 -2.80 5.45
CA ARG A 88 -4.84 -3.30 6.83
C ARG A 88 -5.67 -4.58 6.90
N PHE A 89 -5.37 -5.42 7.88
CA PHE A 89 -6.19 -6.60 8.14
C PHE A 89 -7.61 -6.19 8.52
N PRO A 90 -8.64 -6.59 7.72
CA PRO A 90 -10.01 -6.11 7.90
C PRO A 90 -10.85 -6.95 8.87
N GLY A 91 -10.27 -8.00 9.45
CA GLY A 91 -11.01 -9.12 10.05
C GLY A 91 -11.43 -10.13 8.99
N VAL A 92 -12.10 -11.20 9.45
CA VAL A 92 -12.58 -12.30 8.56
C VAL A 92 -14.10 -12.40 8.48
N GLN A 93 -14.82 -11.53 9.21
CA GLN A 93 -16.30 -11.55 9.27
C GLN A 93 -16.88 -11.23 7.89
N GLY A 94 -17.83 -12.04 7.46
CA GLY A 94 -18.50 -11.90 6.17
C GLY A 94 -17.74 -12.50 4.98
N MET A 95 -16.51 -13.00 5.19
CA MET A 95 -15.76 -13.73 4.15
C MET A 95 -16.25 -15.17 4.03
N LYS A 96 -16.21 -15.70 2.82
CA LYS A 96 -16.54 -17.10 2.55
C LYS A 96 -15.36 -18.01 2.92
N GLU A 97 -15.65 -19.28 3.26
CA GLU A 97 -14.63 -20.32 3.32
C GLU A 97 -13.90 -20.42 1.95
N GLY A 98 -12.58 -20.51 1.96
CA GLY A 98 -11.74 -20.55 0.75
C GLY A 98 -11.40 -19.20 0.16
N THR A 99 -11.87 -18.08 0.71
CA THR A 99 -11.47 -16.73 0.29
C THR A 99 -9.95 -16.53 0.44
N ASN A 100 -9.33 -15.85 -0.53
CA ASN A 100 -7.95 -15.40 -0.44
C ASN A 100 -7.94 -13.93 0.00
N LEU A 101 -7.33 -13.64 1.14
CA LEU A 101 -7.15 -12.28 1.67
C LEU A 101 -5.71 -11.82 1.52
N ALA A 102 -5.47 -10.79 0.71
CA ALA A 102 -4.16 -10.15 0.58
C ALA A 102 -4.14 -8.84 1.37
N CYS A 103 -3.25 -8.73 2.35
CA CYS A 103 -3.08 -7.52 3.15
C CYS A 103 -1.69 -7.44 3.80
N VAL A 104 -1.39 -6.32 4.43
CA VAL A 104 -0.25 -6.17 5.36
C VAL A 104 -0.74 -6.54 6.75
N SER A 105 -0.38 -7.71 7.23
CA SER A 105 -0.93 -8.29 8.46
C SER A 105 0.02 -8.27 9.64
N ASP A 106 1.33 -8.16 9.42
CA ASP A 106 2.39 -8.29 10.43
C ASP A 106 2.12 -9.49 11.39
N PRO A 107 2.14 -10.72 10.86
CA PRO A 107 1.64 -11.89 11.57
C PRO A 107 2.47 -12.24 12.82
N PHE A 108 3.73 -11.77 12.89
CA PHE A 108 4.57 -11.97 14.08
C PHE A 108 4.11 -11.09 15.25
N ARG A 109 3.67 -9.86 14.99
CA ARG A 109 3.12 -8.99 16.03
C ARG A 109 1.64 -9.25 16.28
N ASN A 110 0.93 -9.78 15.28
CA ASN A 110 -0.50 -10.02 15.32
C ASN A 110 -0.85 -11.49 15.03
N PRO A 111 -0.38 -12.45 15.86
CA PRO A 111 -0.63 -13.89 15.63
C PRO A 111 -2.12 -14.26 15.67
N GLN A 112 -2.95 -13.40 16.27
CA GLN A 112 -4.40 -13.60 16.31
C GLN A 112 -5.01 -13.54 14.92
N TYR A 113 -4.51 -12.68 14.02
CA TYR A 113 -5.02 -12.60 12.63
C TYR A 113 -4.86 -13.92 11.87
N VAL A 114 -3.75 -14.62 12.11
CA VAL A 114 -3.51 -15.95 11.51
C VAL A 114 -4.49 -16.98 12.07
N LYS A 115 -4.76 -16.96 13.39
CA LYS A 115 -5.76 -17.85 14.01
C LYS A 115 -7.15 -17.59 13.52
N ASP A 116 -7.53 -16.32 13.36
CA ASP A 116 -8.85 -15.93 12.84
C ASP A 116 -9.05 -16.43 11.41
N CYS A 117 -8.02 -16.23 10.54
CA CYS A 117 -8.03 -16.74 9.17
C CYS A 117 -8.13 -18.27 9.13
N LEU A 118 -7.38 -18.98 9.99
CA LEU A 118 -7.42 -20.43 10.08
C LEU A 118 -8.81 -20.92 10.50
N ALA A 119 -9.40 -20.32 11.54
CA ALA A 119 -10.72 -20.67 12.01
C ALA A 119 -11.82 -20.45 10.96
N ALA A 120 -11.69 -19.37 10.18
CA ALA A 120 -12.60 -19.02 9.08
C ALA A 120 -12.28 -19.75 7.76
N LYS A 121 -11.20 -20.55 7.73
CA LYS A 121 -10.67 -21.21 6.51
C LYS A 121 -10.41 -20.22 5.36
N VAL A 122 -9.91 -19.05 5.70
CA VAL A 122 -9.47 -17.99 4.78
C VAL A 122 -7.96 -18.12 4.56
N THR A 123 -7.53 -18.06 3.31
CA THR A 123 -6.10 -18.05 2.96
C THR A 123 -5.54 -16.65 3.12
N LEU A 124 -4.64 -16.44 4.09
CA LEU A 124 -3.97 -15.15 4.30
C LEU A 124 -2.72 -15.04 3.44
N LEU A 125 -2.67 -14.05 2.57
CA LEU A 125 -1.52 -13.64 1.77
C LEU A 125 -0.92 -12.39 2.39
N SER A 126 0.02 -12.57 3.33
CA SER A 126 0.68 -11.48 4.04
C SER A 126 1.71 -10.81 3.15
N MET A 127 1.40 -9.61 2.65
CA MET A 127 2.24 -8.88 1.68
C MET A 127 3.58 -8.43 2.28
N ASP A 128 3.62 -8.19 3.57
CA ASP A 128 4.82 -7.83 4.33
C ASP A 128 5.77 -9.01 4.59
N MET A 129 5.29 -10.26 4.37
CA MET A 129 6.09 -11.47 4.46
C MET A 129 6.77 -11.87 3.15
N ILE A 130 6.56 -11.11 2.08
CA ILE A 130 7.20 -11.39 0.78
C ILE A 130 8.72 -11.26 0.92
N PRO A 131 9.50 -12.31 0.55
CA PRO A 131 10.95 -12.33 0.79
C PRO A 131 11.69 -11.36 -0.13
N ARG A 132 12.22 -10.27 0.43
CA ARG A 132 12.93 -9.19 -0.30
C ARG A 132 14.19 -9.66 -1.05
N ARG A 133 14.79 -10.79 -0.65
CA ARG A 133 16.02 -11.32 -1.25
C ARG A 133 15.82 -12.00 -2.59
N LEU A 134 14.59 -12.33 -2.94
CA LEU A 134 14.27 -13.00 -4.19
C LEU A 134 14.03 -11.97 -5.29
N SER A 135 14.83 -12.00 -6.36
CA SER A 135 14.70 -11.07 -7.50
C SER A 135 13.28 -11.03 -8.08
N ARG A 136 12.60 -12.17 -8.14
CA ARG A 136 11.20 -12.26 -8.61
C ARG A 136 10.20 -11.60 -7.68
N ALA A 137 10.52 -11.49 -6.38
CA ALA A 137 9.64 -10.93 -5.36
C ALA A 137 9.83 -9.42 -5.19
N GLN A 138 10.92 -8.83 -5.68
CA GLN A 138 11.19 -7.40 -5.54
C GLN A 138 10.07 -6.50 -6.08
N SER A 139 9.43 -6.90 -7.17
CA SER A 139 8.29 -6.15 -7.73
C SER A 139 7.01 -6.22 -6.88
N MET A 140 7.01 -7.07 -5.85
CA MET A 140 5.90 -7.29 -4.92
C MET A 140 6.23 -6.80 -3.50
N ASP A 141 7.42 -6.22 -3.30
CA ASP A 141 7.89 -5.73 -2.01
C ASP A 141 7.18 -4.43 -1.63
N VAL A 142 6.08 -4.58 -0.94
CA VAL A 142 5.28 -3.44 -0.45
C VAL A 142 6.01 -2.69 0.66
N ASN A 143 6.84 -3.38 1.46
CA ASN A 143 7.56 -2.75 2.56
C ASN A 143 8.57 -1.74 2.03
N SER A 144 9.42 -2.13 1.06
CA SER A 144 10.39 -1.21 0.46
C SER A 144 9.72 -0.03 -0.22
N SER A 145 8.57 -0.24 -0.88
CA SER A 145 7.80 0.85 -1.49
C SER A 145 7.34 1.87 -0.45
N GLN A 146 6.84 1.40 0.70
CA GLN A 146 6.36 2.26 1.78
C GLN A 146 7.52 2.89 2.57
N ASP A 147 8.61 2.15 2.79
CA ASP A 147 9.84 2.67 3.42
C ASP A 147 10.41 3.87 2.64
N ASN A 148 10.35 3.82 1.31
CA ASN A 148 10.76 4.94 0.46
C ASN A 148 9.93 6.19 0.74
N LEU A 149 8.61 6.07 0.75
CA LEU A 149 7.70 7.18 1.08
C LEU A 149 7.88 7.67 2.53
N ALA A 150 8.13 6.74 3.46
CA ALA A 150 8.40 7.08 4.85
C ALA A 150 9.67 7.94 4.99
N GLY A 151 10.76 7.57 4.31
CA GLY A 151 12.00 8.34 4.29
C GLY A 151 11.82 9.75 3.72
N TYR A 152 11.07 9.88 2.62
CA TYR A 152 10.70 11.16 2.05
C TYR A 152 9.89 12.01 3.05
N LYS A 153 8.82 11.45 3.62
CA LYS A 153 7.94 12.16 4.54
C LYS A 153 8.64 12.57 5.83
N ALA A 154 9.52 11.72 6.36
CA ALA A 154 10.27 12.01 7.58
C ALA A 154 11.11 13.30 7.45
N VAL A 155 11.79 13.48 6.30
CA VAL A 155 12.57 14.70 6.04
C VAL A 155 11.67 15.94 5.94
N LEU A 156 10.52 15.83 5.26
CA LEU A 156 9.58 16.95 5.16
C LEU A 156 9.02 17.35 6.52
N LEU A 157 8.67 16.37 7.36
CA LEU A 157 8.22 16.62 8.74
C LEU A 157 9.34 17.27 9.57
N GLY A 158 10.56 16.74 9.49
CA GLY A 158 11.72 17.34 10.15
C GLY A 158 11.94 18.78 9.70
N ALA A 159 11.87 19.04 8.39
CA ALA A 159 12.01 20.37 7.83
C ALA A 159 10.96 21.36 8.33
N ALA A 160 9.71 20.88 8.50
CA ALA A 160 8.61 21.71 9.00
C ALA A 160 8.73 22.04 10.50
N HIS A 161 9.43 21.18 11.28
CA HIS A 161 9.57 21.39 12.74
C HIS A 161 10.84 22.14 13.15
N VAL A 162 11.86 22.19 12.27
CA VAL A 162 13.11 22.90 12.58
C VAL A 162 12.90 24.41 12.44
N PRO A 163 13.22 25.23 13.45
CA PRO A 163 13.07 26.69 13.41
C PRO A 163 14.20 27.34 12.62
N LYS A 164 14.51 26.79 11.42
CA LYS A 164 15.61 27.23 10.55
C LYS A 164 15.33 26.82 9.10
N GLY A 165 15.75 27.67 8.16
CA GLY A 165 15.74 27.29 6.74
C GLY A 165 16.65 26.09 6.46
N ILE A 166 16.18 25.18 5.60
CA ILE A 166 16.98 24.00 5.23
C ILE A 166 18.11 24.34 4.27
N PRO A 167 17.87 25.05 3.14
CA PRO A 167 18.93 25.42 2.21
C PRO A 167 19.77 26.61 2.74
N MET A 168 20.90 26.79 2.09
CA MET A 168 21.61 28.07 2.18
C MET A 168 20.75 29.17 1.54
N MET A 169 20.59 30.28 2.22
CA MET A 169 19.86 31.45 1.70
C MET A 169 20.72 32.71 1.85
N THR A 170 20.71 33.54 0.82
CA THR A 170 21.37 34.85 0.84
C THR A 170 20.32 35.95 0.93
N THR A 171 20.46 36.81 1.91
CA THR A 171 19.58 37.97 2.15
C THR A 171 20.40 39.26 2.11
N SER A 172 19.73 40.37 2.11
CA SER A 172 20.39 41.68 2.25
C SER A 172 21.17 41.84 3.57
N ALA A 173 20.78 41.07 4.60
CA ALA A 173 21.44 41.06 5.92
C ALA A 173 22.58 40.03 6.02
N GLY A 174 22.86 39.28 4.96
CA GLY A 174 23.89 38.25 4.92
C GLY A 174 23.42 36.87 4.54
N THR A 175 24.31 35.87 4.73
CA THR A 175 24.05 34.47 4.33
C THR A 175 23.61 33.62 5.51
N VAL A 176 22.48 32.95 5.36
CA VAL A 176 22.00 31.91 6.29
C VAL A 176 22.63 30.59 5.87
N ARG A 177 23.39 29.97 6.78
CA ARG A 177 24.02 28.67 6.53
C ARG A 177 22.96 27.57 6.46
N PRO A 178 23.16 26.53 5.62
CA PRO A 178 22.20 25.43 5.50
C PRO A 178 22.05 24.63 6.80
N ALA A 179 20.93 23.97 6.96
CA ALA A 179 20.73 23.04 8.06
C ALA A 179 21.65 21.82 7.92
N LYS A 180 22.07 21.27 9.06
CA LYS A 180 22.78 19.99 9.13
C LYS A 180 21.79 18.89 9.50
N VAL A 181 21.75 17.84 8.72
CA VAL A 181 20.85 16.70 8.91
C VAL A 181 21.68 15.44 9.08
N VAL A 182 21.46 14.71 10.17
CA VAL A 182 22.08 13.41 10.42
C VAL A 182 21.02 12.33 10.16
N ILE A 183 21.39 11.33 9.35
CA ILE A 183 20.51 10.21 9.03
C ILE A 183 21.16 8.93 9.50
N MET A 184 20.53 8.31 10.51
CA MET A 184 20.99 7.04 11.07
C MET A 184 20.35 5.88 10.33
N GLY A 185 21.13 5.19 9.50
CA GLY A 185 20.74 4.04 8.70
C GLY A 185 20.68 4.33 7.21
N SER A 186 21.15 3.36 6.41
CA SER A 186 21.26 3.43 4.95
C SER A 186 20.40 2.41 4.23
N GLY A 187 19.29 2.00 4.85
CA GLY A 187 18.25 1.19 4.20
C GLY A 187 17.41 2.03 3.23
N VAL A 188 16.35 1.47 2.70
CA VAL A 188 15.49 2.14 1.69
C VAL A 188 14.99 3.50 2.19
N ALA A 189 14.46 3.57 3.42
CA ALA A 189 14.01 4.81 4.04
C ALA A 189 15.16 5.82 4.21
N GLY A 190 16.31 5.37 4.73
CA GLY A 190 17.47 6.22 4.96
C GLY A 190 18.05 6.79 3.67
N LEU A 191 18.21 5.98 2.63
CA LEU A 191 18.69 6.44 1.33
C LEU A 191 17.75 7.48 0.70
N GLN A 192 16.44 7.27 0.80
CA GLN A 192 15.47 8.25 0.33
C GLN A 192 15.49 9.52 1.18
N ALA A 193 15.66 9.41 2.49
CA ALA A 193 15.80 10.56 3.38
C ALA A 193 17.06 11.38 3.03
N ILE A 194 18.21 10.74 2.79
CA ILE A 194 19.44 11.39 2.32
C ILE A 194 19.17 12.16 1.01
N ALA A 195 18.56 11.50 0.03
CA ALA A 195 18.25 12.11 -1.26
C ALA A 195 17.33 13.34 -1.10
N THR A 196 16.30 13.21 -0.27
CA THR A 196 15.33 14.28 -0.02
C THR A 196 15.98 15.47 0.72
N ALA A 197 16.73 15.21 1.79
CA ALA A 197 17.40 16.26 2.56
C ALA A 197 18.44 17.02 1.70
N LYS A 198 19.20 16.31 0.85
CA LYS A 198 20.11 16.94 -0.10
C LYS A 198 19.38 17.81 -1.13
N ARG A 199 18.24 17.35 -1.67
CA ARG A 199 17.43 18.15 -2.61
C ARG A 199 16.84 19.40 -1.96
N LEU A 200 16.56 19.36 -0.65
CA LEU A 200 16.16 20.53 0.11
C LEU A 200 17.33 21.48 0.43
N GLY A 201 18.56 21.11 0.08
CA GLY A 201 19.76 21.94 0.28
C GLY A 201 20.42 21.79 1.65
N ALA A 202 20.11 20.73 2.40
CA ALA A 202 20.78 20.42 3.66
C ALA A 202 22.22 19.89 3.45
N VAL A 203 23.06 20.08 4.46
CA VAL A 203 24.31 19.33 4.62
C VAL A 203 23.97 18.04 5.36
N VAL A 204 24.18 16.89 4.71
CA VAL A 204 23.75 15.59 5.21
C VAL A 204 24.94 14.74 5.65
N TYR A 205 24.83 14.15 6.84
CA TYR A 205 25.79 13.24 7.45
C TYR A 205 25.17 11.86 7.71
#